data_8bd4ec5ccfcdb3caccae6f50e7108a2e
#
_entry.id   8bd4ec5ccfcdb3caccae6f50e7108a2e
#
_cell.length_a   1.000
_cell.length_b   1.000
_cell.length_c   1.000
_cell.angle_alpha   90.00
_cell.angle_beta   90.00
_cell.angle_gamma   90.00
#
_symmetry.space_group_name_H-M   'P 1'
#
loop_
_entity.id
_entity.type
_entity.pdbx_description
1 polymer ?
#
loop_
_entity_poly.entity_id
_entity_poly.type
_entity_poly.pdbx_seq_one_letter_code
_entity_poly.pdbx_strand_id
1 'polypeptide(L)'
;MYTNKVKKIAAVHDLSGMGRVSLTVVIPILSSMGFQVCPLPTAVLSSHTQYPEFSILDLTDEMPRIIAEWKKLDIQFDAFYTGYLGSPRPVSYTHLRAHETPEHLV
;
A
#
# COMPACT_ATOMS: atom_id res chain seq x y z
N MET A 1 18.12 -16.91 -20.42
CA MET A 1 17.57 -16.29 -19.23
C MET A 1 17.56 -14.79 -19.38
N TYR A 2 16.44 -14.24 -19.30
CA TYR A 2 16.41 -12.81 -19.41
C TYR A 2 16.55 -12.19 -18.03
N THR A 3 17.02 -10.97 -18.03
CA THR A 3 17.41 -10.32 -16.80
C THR A 3 16.50 -9.18 -16.41
N ASN A 4 15.37 -9.07 -17.08
CA ASN A 4 14.44 -8.01 -16.75
C ASN A 4 13.96 -8.17 -15.33
N LYS A 5 14.08 -7.10 -14.59
CA LYS A 5 13.57 -7.08 -13.25
C LYS A 5 12.24 -6.38 -13.27
N VAL A 6 11.25 -7.06 -12.72
CA VAL A 6 9.95 -6.45 -12.55
C VAL A 6 10.07 -5.42 -11.45
N LYS A 7 9.65 -4.21 -11.74
CA LYS A 7 9.70 -3.14 -10.76
C LYS A 7 8.63 -3.37 -9.69
N LYS A 8 9.01 -3.07 -8.46
CA LYS A 8 8.14 -3.25 -7.31
C LYS A 8 7.60 -1.93 -6.85
N ILE A 9 6.31 -1.89 -6.63
CA ILE A 9 5.62 -0.70 -6.12
C ILE A 9 4.96 -1.06 -4.81
N ALA A 10 5.27 -0.27 -3.78
CA ALA A 10 4.56 -0.39 -2.51
C ALA A 10 3.29 0.44 -2.63
N ALA A 11 2.15 -0.22 -2.54
CA ALA A 11 0.86 0.45 -2.63
C ALA A 11 0.31 0.64 -1.22
N VAL A 12 0.39 1.85 -0.72
CA VAL A 12 -0.04 2.21 0.63
C VAL A 12 -1.44 2.76 0.54
N HIS A 13 -2.42 1.93 0.80
CA HIS A 13 -3.81 2.27 0.53
C HIS A 13 -4.72 1.41 1.39
N ASP A 14 -5.96 1.82 1.53
CA ASP A 14 -6.95 1.01 2.23
C ASP A 14 -7.41 -0.16 1.38
N LEU A 15 -8.02 -1.12 2.04
CA LEU A 15 -8.64 -2.26 1.38
C LEU A 15 -10.12 -2.23 1.73
N SER A 16 -10.95 -1.87 0.76
CA SER A 16 -12.40 -1.77 0.96
C SER A 16 -13.09 -2.90 0.25
N GLY A 17 -14.03 -3.53 0.94
CA GLY A 17 -14.80 -4.62 0.35
C GLY A 17 -15.67 -4.15 -0.80
N MET A 18 -16.19 -2.95 -0.69
CA MET A 18 -16.98 -2.34 -1.75
C MET A 18 -16.48 -0.92 -1.94
N GLY A 19 -15.66 -0.72 -2.94
CA GLY A 19 -15.11 0.59 -3.16
C GLY A 19 -14.44 0.66 -4.52
N ARG A 20 -14.28 1.88 -5.00
CA ARG A 20 -13.72 2.10 -6.33
C ARG A 20 -12.28 2.55 -6.29
N VAL A 21 -11.77 2.88 -5.13
CA VAL A 21 -10.45 3.50 -5.01
C VAL A 21 -9.68 2.86 -3.88
N SER A 22 -9.66 1.57 -3.82
CA SER A 22 -8.93 0.88 -2.76
C SER A 22 -7.92 -0.05 -3.41
N LEU A 23 -7.23 -0.81 -2.58
CA LEU A 23 -6.27 -1.79 -3.10
C LEU A 23 -6.93 -2.76 -4.09
N THR A 24 -8.21 -3.02 -3.95
CA THR A 24 -8.91 -3.90 -4.87
C THR A 24 -8.90 -3.37 -6.31
N VAL A 25 -8.75 -2.07 -6.48
CA VAL A 25 -8.66 -1.44 -7.80
C VAL A 25 -7.21 -1.18 -8.17
N VAL A 26 -6.42 -0.73 -7.21
CA VAL A 26 -5.04 -0.35 -7.46
C VAL A 26 -4.20 -1.55 -7.89
N ILE A 27 -4.38 -2.69 -7.22
CA ILE A 27 -3.56 -3.85 -7.50
C ILE A 27 -3.72 -4.33 -8.95
N PRO A 28 -4.94 -4.57 -9.45
CA PRO A 28 -5.04 -5.03 -10.83
C PRO A 28 -4.57 -3.99 -11.85
N ILE A 29 -4.79 -2.72 -11.59
CA ILE A 29 -4.35 -1.69 -12.53
C ILE A 29 -2.83 -1.68 -12.65
N LEU A 30 -2.15 -1.61 -11.52
CA LEU A 30 -0.69 -1.58 -11.54
C LEU A 30 -0.09 -2.88 -12.04
N SER A 31 -0.72 -4.01 -11.70
CA SER A 31 -0.26 -5.29 -12.18
C SER A 31 -0.38 -5.40 -13.69
N SER A 32 -1.45 -4.87 -14.26
CA SER A 32 -1.63 -4.90 -15.71
C SER A 32 -0.61 -4.04 -16.43
N MET A 33 -0.01 -3.11 -15.73
CA MET A 33 1.05 -2.27 -16.30
C MET A 33 2.43 -2.90 -16.15
N GLY A 34 2.50 -4.10 -15.60
CA GLY A 34 3.76 -4.82 -15.51
C GLY A 34 4.50 -4.69 -14.20
N PHE A 35 3.88 -4.07 -13.20
CA PHE A 35 4.53 -3.90 -11.90
C PHE A 35 4.18 -5.04 -10.96
N GLN A 36 5.10 -5.34 -10.06
CA GLN A 36 4.78 -6.18 -8.92
C GLN A 36 4.30 -5.28 -7.80
N VAL A 37 3.05 -5.44 -7.42
CA VAL A 37 2.45 -4.61 -6.39
C VAL A 37 2.61 -5.28 -5.04
N CYS A 38 3.16 -4.51 -4.10
CA CYS A 38 3.32 -4.99 -2.72
C CYS A 38 2.38 -4.15 -1.86
N PRO A 39 1.21 -4.68 -1.53
CA PRO A 39 0.23 -3.88 -0.81
C PRO A 39 0.60 -3.71 0.65
N LEU A 40 0.46 -2.49 1.12
CA LEU A 40 0.58 -2.17 2.54
C LEU A 40 -0.74 -1.54 2.96
N PRO A 41 -1.67 -2.35 3.44
CA PRO A 41 -3.00 -1.83 3.76
C PRO A 41 -2.97 -0.94 4.98
N THR A 42 -3.63 0.19 4.87
CA THR A 42 -3.72 1.15 5.96
C THR A 42 -4.93 0.92 6.82
N ALA A 43 -5.94 0.29 6.26
CA ALA A 43 -7.19 -0.01 6.95
C ALA A 43 -7.95 -1.03 6.11
N VAL A 44 -8.80 -1.78 6.76
CA VAL A 44 -9.75 -2.64 6.07
C VAL A 44 -11.14 -2.11 6.36
N LEU A 45 -11.88 -1.82 5.32
CA LEU A 45 -13.23 -1.28 5.43
C LEU A 45 -14.22 -2.21 4.75
N SER A 46 -15.43 -2.28 5.29
CA SER A 46 -16.49 -3.04 4.63
C SER A 46 -16.90 -2.39 3.32
N SER A 47 -16.82 -1.05 3.26
CA SER A 47 -17.17 -0.28 2.08
C SER A 47 -16.47 1.06 2.20
N HIS A 48 -16.55 1.88 1.14
CA HIS A 48 -15.93 3.19 1.23
C HIS A 48 -16.75 4.10 2.15
N THR A 49 -16.14 5.19 2.57
CA THR A 49 -16.66 6.01 3.66
C THR A 49 -17.86 6.85 3.25
N GLN A 50 -18.23 6.85 1.99
CA GLN A 50 -19.42 7.58 1.53
C GLN A 50 -20.72 6.84 1.82
N TYR A 51 -20.64 5.57 2.17
CA TYR A 51 -21.83 4.86 2.62
C TYR A 51 -22.21 5.34 4.01
N PRO A 52 -23.51 5.31 4.35
CA PRO A 52 -23.93 5.80 5.66
C PRO A 52 -23.35 5.05 6.83
N GLU A 53 -23.10 3.76 6.64
CA GLU A 53 -22.52 2.93 7.69
C GLU A 53 -21.46 2.05 7.07
N PHE A 54 -20.38 1.86 7.79
CA PHE A 54 -19.32 0.97 7.36
C PHE A 54 -18.54 0.52 8.57
N SER A 55 -17.91 -0.63 8.42
CA SER A 55 -16.98 -1.15 9.41
C SER A 55 -15.57 -0.79 9.00
N ILE A 56 -14.72 -0.47 9.95
CA ILE A 56 -13.35 -0.12 9.66
C ILE A 56 -12.42 -0.75 10.68
N LEU A 57 -11.32 -1.29 10.22
CA LEU A 57 -10.22 -1.74 11.06
C LEU A 57 -8.98 -0.96 10.63
N ASP A 58 -8.52 -0.08 11.51
CA ASP A 58 -7.34 0.73 11.27
C ASP A 58 -6.11 -0.16 11.46
N LEU A 59 -5.24 -0.20 10.47
CA LEU A 59 -4.04 -1.03 10.51
C LEU A 59 -2.76 -0.22 10.70
N THR A 60 -2.90 1.02 11.14
CA THR A 60 -1.73 1.89 11.29
C THR A 60 -0.67 1.25 12.17
N ASP A 61 -1.07 0.60 13.26
CA ASP A 61 -0.11 0.00 14.17
C ASP A 61 0.51 -1.27 13.61
N GLU A 62 -0.12 -1.87 12.62
CA GLU A 62 0.41 -3.09 12.00
C GLU A 62 1.41 -2.77 10.89
N MET A 63 1.34 -1.57 10.34
CA MET A 63 2.20 -1.23 9.21
C MET A 63 3.69 -1.33 9.53
N PRO A 64 4.16 -0.86 10.69
CA PRO A 64 5.57 -1.02 11.00
C PRO A 64 6.02 -2.47 11.08
N ARG A 65 5.11 -3.36 11.49
CA ARG A 65 5.44 -4.78 11.56
C ARG A 65 5.62 -5.38 10.18
N ILE A 66 4.75 -5.01 9.26
CA ILE A 66 4.86 -5.47 7.88
C ILE A 66 6.15 -4.94 7.26
N ILE A 67 6.43 -3.66 7.49
CA ILE A 67 7.64 -3.04 6.96
C ILE A 67 8.88 -3.73 7.52
N ALA A 68 8.87 -4.07 8.80
CA ALA A 68 10.01 -4.73 9.42
C ALA A 68 10.26 -6.09 8.78
N GLU A 69 9.20 -6.83 8.48
CA GLU A 69 9.36 -8.12 7.81
C GLU A 69 9.87 -7.97 6.39
N TRP A 70 9.39 -6.94 5.69
CA TRP A 70 9.89 -6.67 4.34
C TRP A 70 11.37 -6.32 4.37
N LYS A 71 11.82 -5.61 5.38
CA LYS A 71 13.24 -5.28 5.51
C LYS A 71 14.08 -6.53 5.75
N LYS A 72 13.57 -7.48 6.51
CA LYS A 72 14.28 -8.74 6.70
C LYS A 72 14.43 -9.50 5.39
N LEU A 73 13.48 -9.36 4.50
CA LEU A 73 13.52 -10.00 3.18
C LEU A 73 14.33 -9.19 2.17
N ASP A 74 14.84 -8.04 2.58
CA ASP A 74 15.63 -7.16 1.72
C ASP A 74 14.86 -6.74 0.47
N ILE A 75 13.58 -6.48 0.64
CA ILE A 75 12.75 -6.03 -0.47
C ILE A 75 13.03 -4.55 -0.72
N GLN A 76 13.26 -4.22 -1.97
CA GLN A 76 13.51 -2.85 -2.37
C GLN A 76 12.44 -2.41 -3.33
N PHE A 77 11.95 -1.20 -3.16
CA PHE A 77 10.87 -0.68 -3.95
C PHE A 77 11.38 0.36 -4.93
N ASP A 78 10.81 0.32 -6.12
CA ASP A 78 11.13 1.32 -7.14
C ASP A 78 10.26 2.56 -6.98
N ALA A 79 9.09 2.41 -6.37
CA ALA A 79 8.17 3.52 -6.20
C ALA A 79 7.16 3.23 -5.12
N PHE A 80 6.51 4.28 -4.66
CA PHE A 80 5.41 4.18 -3.71
C PHE A 80 4.19 4.84 -4.33
N TYR A 81 3.05 4.17 -4.19
CA TYR A 81 1.78 4.71 -4.62
C TYR A 81 0.90 4.79 -3.39
N THR A 82 0.53 6.00 -3.00
CA THR A 82 -0.19 6.20 -1.74
C THR A 82 -1.56 6.78 -1.98
N GLY A 83 -2.49 6.37 -1.15
CA GLY A 83 -3.82 6.92 -1.15
C GLY A 83 -4.23 7.29 0.24
N TYR A 84 -5.47 7.01 0.59
CA TYR A 84 -5.99 7.32 1.91
C TYR A 84 -5.25 6.49 2.97
N LEU A 85 -4.81 7.14 4.02
CA LEU A 85 -4.00 6.47 5.04
C LEU A 85 -4.81 5.90 6.20
N GLY A 86 -6.10 6.11 6.22
CA GLY A 86 -6.96 5.49 7.20
C GLY A 86 -6.99 6.19 8.54
N SER A 87 -5.91 6.81 8.93
CA SER A 87 -5.83 7.48 10.22
C SER A 87 -4.91 8.70 10.07
N PRO A 88 -5.01 9.66 10.98
CA PRO A 88 -4.15 10.84 10.91
C PRO A 88 -2.72 10.59 11.36
N ARG A 89 -2.33 9.35 11.59
CA ARG A 89 -0.97 9.05 12.04
C ARG A 89 -0.11 8.62 10.85
N PRO A 90 0.59 9.55 10.20
CA PRO A 90 1.38 9.21 9.01
C PRO A 90 2.76 8.64 9.33
N VAL A 91 3.04 8.33 10.58
CA VAL A 91 4.38 7.94 11.01
C VAL A 91 4.88 6.71 10.27
N SER A 92 4.02 5.70 10.10
CA SER A 92 4.44 4.48 9.43
C SER A 92 4.80 4.74 7.98
N TYR A 93 4.01 5.56 7.30
CA TYR A 93 4.31 5.91 5.92
C TYR A 93 5.60 6.71 5.84
N THR A 94 5.76 7.69 6.74
CA THR A 94 6.97 8.48 6.77
C THR A 94 8.19 7.61 7.03
N HIS A 95 8.03 6.64 7.92
CA HIS A 95 9.11 5.73 8.26
C HIS A 95 9.49 4.86 7.06
N LEU A 96 8.51 4.38 6.32
CA LEU A 96 8.77 3.61 5.13
C LEU A 96 9.58 4.42 4.12
N ARG A 97 9.20 5.67 3.93
CA ARG A 97 9.91 6.53 2.99
C ARG A 97 11.34 6.81 3.44
N ALA A 98 11.56 6.87 4.74
CA ALA A 98 12.89 7.16 5.26
C ALA A 98 13.85 6.02 4.99
N HIS A 99 13.35 4.79 4.88
CA HIS A 99 14.20 3.61 4.71
C HIS A 99 14.37 3.22 3.26
N GLU A 100 13.56 3.73 2.39
CA GLU A 100 13.63 3.40 0.98
C GLU A 100 14.04 4.65 0.23
N THR A 101 14.52 4.49 -0.97
CA THR A 101 14.78 5.64 -1.81
C THR A 101 13.58 5.74 -2.74
N PRO A 102 12.56 6.39 -2.30
CA PRO A 102 11.30 6.34 -3.01
C PRO A 102 11.25 7.26 -4.18
N GLU A 103 10.58 6.76 -5.19
CA GLU A 103 10.04 7.59 -6.23
C GLU A 103 8.56 7.64 -6.01
N HIS A 104 8.03 8.81 -5.89
CA HIS A 104 6.63 8.96 -5.60
C HIS A 104 5.78 8.79 -6.84
N LEU A 105 4.84 7.90 -6.75
CA LEU A 105 3.76 7.83 -7.71
C LEU A 105 2.52 8.33 -6.99
N VAL A 106 2.15 9.51 -7.21
CA VAL A 106 0.99 10.06 -6.54
C VAL A 106 -0.10 10.33 -7.52
#